data_6fdc113fb66c989d8704708af7ba6e55
#
_entry.id   6fdc113fb66c989d8704708af7ba6e55
#
_cell.length_a   1.000
_cell.length_b   1.000
_cell.length_c   1.000
_cell.angle_alpha   90.00
_cell.angle_beta   90.00
_cell.angle_gamma   90.00
#
_symmetry.space_group_name_H-M   'P 1'
#
loop_
_entity.id
_entity.type
_entity.pdbx_description
1 polymer ?
#
loop_
_entity_poly.entity_id
_entity_poly.type
_entity_poly.pdbx_seq_one_letter_code
_entity_poly.pdbx_strand_id
1 'polypeptide(L)'
;MTPAPAAAPERSAPGTGTVAGRVPAPAPGASVVVVLEPKTARTFPEQDEAPVMDQVGQTFSPALLIVRTGRPVKFRNSDDTLHNVNVKEEGTRVQAFNVAIPTDGVYEHTFPHDGFYRVGCDIHPAMAASLFAATTPYVTLAEDAGAFSFTDVPIGAWKITVYTAGRKLERDVDMTAGATQITIE
;
A
#
# COMPACT_ATOMS: atom_id res chain seq x y z
N MET A 1 33.75 -9.36 2.49
CA MET A 1 32.96 -8.19 2.85
C MET A 1 31.94 -8.65 3.88
N THR A 2 32.07 -8.18 5.10
CA THR A 2 31.14 -8.50 6.21
C THR A 2 29.86 -7.71 6.00
N PRO A 3 28.67 -8.32 6.06
CA PRO A 3 27.42 -7.56 5.94
C PRO A 3 27.30 -6.58 7.11
N ALA A 4 26.85 -5.35 6.82
CA ALA A 4 26.60 -4.34 7.82
C ALA A 4 25.54 -4.85 8.83
N PRO A 5 25.68 -4.54 10.14
CA PRO A 5 24.70 -4.91 11.13
C PRO A 5 23.37 -4.23 10.83
N ALA A 6 22.27 -5.00 10.92
CA ALA A 6 20.92 -4.47 10.85
C ALA A 6 20.76 -3.32 11.86
N ALA A 7 20.22 -2.19 11.42
CA ALA A 7 19.97 -1.05 12.28
C ALA A 7 19.09 -1.48 13.47
N ALA A 8 19.50 -1.07 14.67
CA ALA A 8 18.71 -1.32 15.87
C ALA A 8 17.35 -0.63 15.75
N PRO A 9 16.24 -1.26 16.20
CA PRO A 9 14.92 -0.65 16.12
C PRO A 9 14.90 0.67 16.90
N GLU A 10 14.46 1.74 16.24
CA GLU A 10 14.27 3.04 16.88
C GLU A 10 13.27 2.93 18.05
N ARG A 11 13.49 3.73 19.10
CA ARG A 11 12.61 3.74 20.28
C ARG A 11 11.24 4.27 19.89
N SER A 12 10.21 3.43 20.04
CA SER A 12 8.81 3.81 19.85
C SER A 12 8.37 4.91 20.82
N ALA A 13 7.41 5.74 20.40
CA ALA A 13 6.76 6.74 21.24
C ALA A 13 6.04 6.10 22.45
N PRO A 14 5.82 6.82 23.58
CA PRO A 14 5.10 6.29 24.72
C PRO A 14 3.71 5.77 24.35
N GLY A 15 3.38 4.55 24.75
CA GLY A 15 2.10 3.90 24.41
C GLY A 15 2.05 3.28 23.02
N THR A 16 3.20 3.16 22.35
CA THR A 16 3.36 2.48 21.07
C THR A 16 4.43 1.39 21.13
N GLY A 17 4.45 0.53 20.13
CA GLY A 17 5.46 -0.50 19.94
C GLY A 17 5.90 -0.60 18.48
N THR A 18 6.87 -1.44 18.25
CA THR A 18 7.33 -1.82 16.90
C THR A 18 6.95 -3.28 16.65
N VAL A 19 6.41 -3.59 15.50
CA VAL A 19 6.30 -4.97 15.02
C VAL A 19 7.16 -5.14 13.78
N ALA A 20 8.01 -6.16 13.81
CA ALA A 20 8.82 -6.53 12.67
C ALA A 20 8.74 -8.04 12.46
N GLY A 21 9.01 -8.49 11.24
CA GLY A 21 8.93 -9.92 10.99
C GLY A 21 9.24 -10.30 9.58
N ARG A 22 8.84 -11.53 9.27
CA ARG A 22 8.98 -12.10 7.93
C ARG A 22 7.67 -12.67 7.43
N VAL A 23 7.44 -12.49 6.16
CA VAL A 23 6.38 -13.07 5.35
C VAL A 23 7.00 -13.85 4.20
N PRO A 24 6.24 -14.66 3.44
CA PRO A 24 6.76 -15.26 2.23
C PRO A 24 7.41 -14.21 1.32
N ALA A 25 8.63 -14.48 0.86
CA ALA A 25 9.35 -13.55 -0.01
C ALA A 25 8.57 -13.29 -1.31
N PRO A 26 8.55 -12.04 -1.82
CA PRO A 26 7.94 -11.75 -3.11
C PRO A 26 8.61 -12.56 -4.22
N ALA A 27 7.80 -13.09 -5.14
CA ALA A 27 8.33 -13.65 -6.38
C ALA A 27 8.91 -12.52 -7.26
N PRO A 28 9.84 -12.83 -8.18
CA PRO A 28 10.39 -11.82 -9.08
C PRO A 28 9.30 -11.02 -9.81
N GLY A 29 9.32 -9.69 -9.68
CA GLY A 29 8.35 -8.79 -10.28
C GLY A 29 6.98 -8.72 -9.57
N ALA A 30 6.79 -9.44 -8.46
CA ALA A 30 5.59 -9.37 -7.65
C ALA A 30 5.83 -8.53 -6.38
N SER A 31 4.76 -7.96 -5.84
CA SER A 31 4.78 -7.27 -4.55
C SER A 31 4.03 -8.08 -3.50
N VAL A 32 4.52 -8.06 -2.29
CA VAL A 32 3.81 -8.57 -1.12
C VAL A 32 3.42 -7.39 -0.25
N VAL A 33 2.12 -7.17 -0.08
CA VAL A 33 1.58 -6.09 0.74
C VAL A 33 1.30 -6.62 2.14
N VAL A 34 1.83 -5.95 3.15
CA VAL A 34 1.59 -6.25 4.57
C VAL A 34 0.77 -5.13 5.17
N VAL A 35 -0.34 -5.47 5.79
CA VAL A 35 -1.27 -4.53 6.41
C VAL A 35 -1.43 -4.88 7.88
N LEU A 36 -1.40 -3.88 8.76
CA LEU A 36 -1.72 -4.05 10.16
C LEU A 36 -3.04 -3.31 10.46
N GLU A 37 -4.07 -4.06 10.76
CA GLU A 37 -5.44 -3.59 10.99
C GLU A 37 -5.78 -3.66 12.48
N PRO A 38 -6.31 -2.59 13.10
CA PRO A 38 -6.74 -2.65 14.49
C PRO A 38 -8.00 -3.51 14.65
N LYS A 39 -8.05 -4.36 15.67
CA LYS A 39 -9.25 -5.17 15.99
C LYS A 39 -10.36 -4.35 16.68
N THR A 40 -10.05 -3.15 17.13
CA THR A 40 -11.01 -2.19 17.67
C THR A 40 -10.96 -0.90 16.87
N ALA A 41 -12.09 -0.24 16.69
CA ALA A 41 -12.17 1.01 15.96
C ALA A 41 -11.14 2.03 16.49
N ARG A 42 -10.36 2.62 15.59
CA ARG A 42 -9.36 3.64 15.88
C ARG A 42 -9.44 4.76 14.86
N THR A 43 -9.16 5.97 15.33
CA THR A 43 -8.93 7.11 14.45
C THR A 43 -7.44 7.28 14.24
N PHE A 44 -7.04 7.52 13.02
CA PHE A 44 -5.65 7.77 12.65
C PHE A 44 -5.46 9.22 12.22
N PRO A 45 -4.24 9.76 12.36
CA PRO A 45 -3.93 11.09 11.84
C PRO A 45 -4.32 11.23 10.37
N GLU A 46 -4.63 12.45 9.97
CA GLU A 46 -4.86 12.75 8.56
C GLU A 46 -3.58 12.57 7.75
N GLN A 47 -3.76 12.38 6.45
CA GLN A 47 -2.67 12.31 5.51
C GLN A 47 -2.29 13.74 5.12
N ASP A 48 -1.01 14.10 5.25
CA ASP A 48 -0.55 15.47 5.01
C ASP A 48 -0.71 15.88 3.54
N GLU A 49 -0.43 14.94 2.62
CA GLU A 49 -0.54 15.17 1.18
C GLU A 49 -1.29 14.02 0.49
N ALA A 50 -2.04 14.34 -0.57
CA ALA A 50 -2.66 13.34 -1.42
C ALA A 50 -1.58 12.62 -2.25
N PRO A 51 -1.47 11.28 -2.15
CA PRO A 51 -0.53 10.52 -2.97
C PRO A 51 -0.86 10.67 -4.46
N VAL A 52 0.18 10.60 -5.29
CA VAL A 52 0.07 10.81 -6.73
C VAL A 52 0.48 9.56 -7.48
N MET A 53 -0.35 9.13 -8.44
CA MET A 53 0.02 8.21 -9.49
C MET A 53 0.18 9.02 -10.79
N ASP A 54 1.38 9.04 -11.33
CA ASP A 54 1.71 9.82 -12.51
C ASP A 54 1.77 8.94 -13.77
N GLN A 55 1.36 9.50 -14.89
CA GLN A 55 1.52 8.94 -16.22
C GLN A 55 2.71 9.64 -16.87
N VAL A 56 3.83 8.94 -16.96
CA VAL A 56 5.10 9.47 -17.47
C VAL A 56 5.86 8.40 -18.26
N GLY A 57 6.30 8.73 -19.47
CA GLY A 57 6.97 7.78 -20.35
C GLY A 57 6.07 6.61 -20.75
N GLN A 58 4.77 6.84 -20.94
CA GLN A 58 3.75 5.83 -21.22
C GLN A 58 3.71 4.71 -20.17
N THR A 59 3.94 5.05 -18.92
CA THR A 59 3.79 4.13 -17.76
C THR A 59 3.06 4.83 -16.63
N PHE A 60 2.47 4.05 -15.72
CA PHE A 60 2.03 4.57 -14.42
C PHE A 60 3.17 4.47 -13.41
N SER A 61 3.43 5.56 -12.69
CA SER A 61 4.46 5.63 -11.65
C SER A 61 3.85 6.17 -10.34
N PRO A 62 3.96 5.44 -9.22
CA PRO A 62 4.57 4.11 -9.09
C PRO A 62 3.70 2.98 -9.68
N ALA A 63 4.30 1.82 -9.95
CA ALA A 63 3.58 0.64 -10.44
C ALA A 63 2.60 0.05 -9.42
N LEU A 64 2.83 0.30 -8.13
CA LEU A 64 1.89 0.04 -7.03
C LEU A 64 1.85 1.27 -6.11
N LEU A 65 0.68 1.88 -5.98
CA LEU A 65 0.43 3.00 -5.08
C LEU A 65 -0.37 2.55 -3.87
N ILE A 66 0.14 2.78 -2.67
CA ILE A 66 -0.59 2.58 -1.42
C ILE A 66 -1.27 3.88 -1.02
N VAL A 67 -2.56 3.82 -0.70
CA VAL A 67 -3.38 4.99 -0.40
C VAL A 67 -4.27 4.75 0.83
N ARG A 68 -4.77 5.83 1.41
CA ARG A 68 -5.74 5.77 2.51
C ARG A 68 -7.16 5.75 1.97
N THR A 69 -7.93 4.74 2.39
CA THR A 69 -9.38 4.68 2.13
C THR A 69 -10.07 5.92 2.68
N GLY A 70 -10.98 6.50 1.90
CA GLY A 70 -11.69 7.72 2.26
C GLY A 70 -10.87 9.01 2.16
N ARG A 71 -9.66 8.95 1.58
CA ARG A 71 -8.80 10.12 1.38
C ARG A 71 -8.53 10.36 -0.11
N PRO A 72 -8.30 11.63 -0.52
CA PRO A 72 -8.05 11.96 -1.90
C PRO A 72 -6.73 11.37 -2.41
N VAL A 73 -6.76 10.93 -3.67
CA VAL A 73 -5.63 10.42 -4.44
C VAL A 73 -5.60 11.15 -5.76
N LYS A 74 -4.45 11.59 -6.22
CA LYS A 74 -4.28 12.31 -7.48
C LYS A 74 -3.73 11.39 -8.56
N PHE A 75 -4.32 11.50 -9.75
CA PHE A 75 -3.82 10.91 -10.99
C PHE A 75 -3.40 12.06 -11.90
N ARG A 76 -2.14 12.09 -12.29
CA ARG A 76 -1.56 13.14 -13.12
C ARG A 76 -1.10 12.58 -14.46
N ASN A 77 -1.12 13.40 -15.49
CA ASN A 77 -0.51 13.09 -16.77
C ASN A 77 0.65 14.07 -17.03
N SER A 78 1.89 13.57 -16.92
CA SER A 78 3.12 14.32 -17.20
C SER A 78 3.70 14.02 -18.59
N ASP A 79 3.02 13.21 -19.41
CA ASP A 79 3.37 12.99 -20.81
C ASP A 79 2.80 14.10 -21.71
N ASP A 80 3.36 14.24 -22.88
CA ASP A 80 2.91 15.17 -23.93
C ASP A 80 1.75 14.61 -24.79
N THR A 81 1.18 13.49 -24.39
CA THR A 81 0.07 12.82 -25.08
C THR A 81 -1.11 12.56 -24.15
N LEU A 82 -2.29 12.42 -24.74
CA LEU A 82 -3.50 12.10 -24.02
C LEU A 82 -3.45 10.66 -23.47
N HIS A 83 -3.78 10.51 -22.20
CA HIS A 83 -4.04 9.25 -21.55
C HIS A 83 -5.43 9.22 -20.91
N ASN A 84 -5.91 8.03 -20.56
CA ASN A 84 -7.00 7.89 -19.61
C ASN A 84 -6.54 7.04 -18.41
N VAL A 85 -7.25 7.16 -17.32
CA VAL A 85 -7.10 6.32 -16.14
C VAL A 85 -8.40 5.56 -15.95
N ASN A 86 -8.36 4.25 -16.19
CA ASN A 86 -9.45 3.31 -15.99
C ASN A 86 -9.14 2.48 -14.75
N VAL A 87 -9.94 2.66 -13.69
CA VAL A 87 -9.72 1.97 -12.42
C VAL A 87 -10.88 1.05 -12.12
N LYS A 88 -10.56 -0.21 -11.77
CA LYS A 88 -11.52 -1.24 -11.39
C LYS A 88 -11.10 -1.92 -10.09
N GLU A 89 -12.05 -2.16 -9.20
CA GLU A 89 -11.84 -2.98 -8.02
C GLU A 89 -11.48 -4.42 -8.44
N GLU A 90 -10.40 -4.96 -7.88
CA GLU A 90 -9.84 -6.23 -8.39
C GLU A 90 -10.79 -7.42 -8.16
N GLY A 91 -11.38 -7.53 -6.99
CA GLY A 91 -12.24 -8.66 -6.62
C GLY A 91 -13.57 -8.70 -7.39
N THR A 92 -14.24 -7.56 -7.49
CA THR A 92 -15.58 -7.43 -8.08
C THR A 92 -15.54 -7.06 -9.57
N ARG A 93 -14.43 -6.50 -10.04
CA ARG A 93 -14.27 -5.85 -11.35
C ARG A 93 -15.20 -4.66 -11.59
N VAL A 94 -15.82 -4.14 -10.53
CA VAL A 94 -16.63 -2.93 -10.59
C VAL A 94 -15.71 -1.76 -10.95
N GLN A 95 -16.13 -0.96 -11.92
CA GLN A 95 -15.40 0.22 -12.34
C GLN A 95 -15.58 1.32 -11.29
N ALA A 96 -14.46 1.77 -10.69
CA ALA A 96 -14.46 2.92 -9.81
C ALA A 96 -14.62 4.21 -10.62
N PHE A 97 -13.82 4.36 -11.67
CA PHE A 97 -13.92 5.45 -12.65
C PHE A 97 -13.15 5.13 -13.93
N ASN A 98 -13.43 5.91 -14.98
CA ASN A 98 -12.66 5.95 -16.22
C ASN A 98 -12.68 7.38 -16.76
N VAL A 99 -11.53 8.04 -16.76
CA VAL A 99 -11.42 9.47 -17.06
C VAL A 99 -10.22 9.73 -17.97
N ALA A 100 -10.40 10.55 -19.00
CA ALA A 100 -9.32 11.04 -19.84
C ALA A 100 -8.61 12.19 -19.13
N ILE A 101 -7.27 12.12 -19.08
CA ILE A 101 -6.41 13.15 -18.48
C ILE A 101 -5.50 13.72 -19.57
N PRO A 102 -5.74 14.96 -20.03
CA PRO A 102 -4.86 15.61 -21.01
C PRO A 102 -3.48 15.89 -20.41
N THR A 103 -2.53 16.26 -21.27
CA THR A 103 -1.19 16.73 -20.87
C THR A 103 -1.28 17.76 -19.74
N ASP A 104 -0.46 17.60 -18.70
CA ASP A 104 -0.44 18.40 -17.47
C ASP A 104 -1.74 18.37 -16.65
N GLY A 105 -2.71 17.54 -17.05
CA GLY A 105 -3.97 17.38 -16.33
C GLY A 105 -3.82 16.58 -15.05
N VAL A 106 -4.74 16.83 -14.11
CA VAL A 106 -4.86 16.10 -12.84
C VAL A 106 -6.31 15.73 -12.61
N TYR A 107 -6.54 14.50 -12.18
CA TYR A 107 -7.83 14.02 -11.71
C TYR A 107 -7.69 13.54 -10.26
N GLU A 108 -8.66 13.88 -9.42
CA GLU A 108 -8.67 13.47 -8.01
C GLU A 108 -9.82 12.50 -7.75
N HIS A 109 -9.54 11.44 -6.99
CA HIS A 109 -10.53 10.43 -6.62
C HIS A 109 -10.36 9.99 -5.17
N THR A 110 -11.44 9.50 -4.56
CA THR A 110 -11.45 8.94 -3.20
C THR A 110 -11.98 7.50 -3.27
N PHE A 111 -11.17 6.54 -2.80
CA PHE A 111 -11.55 5.13 -2.78
C PHE A 111 -12.37 4.82 -1.53
N PRO A 112 -13.59 4.28 -1.66
CA PRO A 112 -14.48 4.05 -0.50
C PRO A 112 -14.18 2.74 0.24
N HIS A 113 -13.48 1.78 -0.36
CA HIS A 113 -13.26 0.45 0.19
C HIS A 113 -11.79 0.08 0.22
N ASP A 114 -11.40 -0.69 1.25
CA ASP A 114 -10.08 -1.30 1.34
C ASP A 114 -9.92 -2.40 0.29
N GLY A 115 -8.70 -2.54 -0.26
CA GLY A 115 -8.37 -3.59 -1.19
C GLY A 115 -7.58 -3.14 -2.40
N PHE A 116 -7.41 -4.06 -3.35
CA PHE A 116 -6.69 -3.81 -4.59
C PHE A 116 -7.61 -3.24 -5.67
N TYR A 117 -7.06 -2.31 -6.42
CA TYR A 117 -7.64 -1.73 -7.62
C TYR A 117 -6.65 -1.87 -8.77
N ARG A 118 -7.13 -2.33 -9.91
CA ARG A 118 -6.35 -2.36 -11.15
C ARG A 118 -6.47 -1.03 -11.84
N VAL A 119 -5.32 -0.48 -12.24
CA VAL A 119 -5.22 0.77 -12.98
C VAL A 119 -4.73 0.47 -14.39
N GLY A 120 -5.36 1.02 -15.40
CA GLY A 120 -4.97 0.85 -16.79
C GLY A 120 -5.29 2.06 -17.64
N CYS A 121 -4.70 2.12 -18.82
CA CYS A 121 -5.03 3.08 -19.86
C CYS A 121 -5.64 2.35 -21.04
N ASP A 122 -6.85 2.75 -21.49
CA ASP A 122 -7.52 2.14 -22.64
C ASP A 122 -6.90 2.59 -23.95
N ILE A 123 -6.25 3.76 -23.96
CA ILE A 123 -5.57 4.33 -25.14
C ILE A 123 -4.24 3.60 -25.40
N HIS A 124 -3.51 3.29 -24.32
CA HIS A 124 -2.22 2.60 -24.35
C HIS A 124 -2.27 1.32 -23.49
N PRO A 125 -2.72 0.18 -24.03
CA PRO A 125 -3.02 -1.03 -23.23
C PRO A 125 -1.84 -1.64 -22.48
N ALA A 126 -0.60 -1.26 -22.83
CA ALA A 126 0.60 -1.68 -22.10
C ALA A 126 0.77 -0.95 -20.75
N MET A 127 0.10 0.19 -20.56
CA MET A 127 0.12 0.95 -19.32
C MET A 127 -0.78 0.28 -18.28
N ALA A 128 -0.17 -0.32 -17.28
CA ALA A 128 -0.86 -0.98 -16.19
C ALA A 128 -0.16 -0.73 -14.85
N ALA A 129 -0.95 -0.57 -13.80
CA ALA A 129 -0.49 -0.45 -12.42
C ALA A 129 -1.51 -1.05 -11.46
N SER A 130 -1.17 -1.04 -10.19
CA SER A 130 -2.06 -1.41 -9.10
C SER A 130 -2.13 -0.29 -8.06
N LEU A 131 -3.26 -0.22 -7.37
CA LEU A 131 -3.43 0.63 -6.21
C LEU A 131 -3.96 -0.23 -5.07
N PHE A 132 -3.45 -0.02 -3.87
CA PHE A 132 -3.93 -0.66 -2.67
C PHE A 132 -4.46 0.40 -1.70
N ALA A 133 -5.76 0.35 -1.41
CA ALA A 133 -6.40 1.23 -0.43
C ALA A 133 -6.53 0.53 0.91
N ALA A 134 -6.26 1.24 2.00
CA ALA A 134 -6.43 0.75 3.36
C ALA A 134 -6.88 1.85 4.31
N THR A 135 -7.76 1.52 5.23
CA THR A 135 -8.23 2.43 6.30
C THR A 135 -7.12 2.75 7.31
N THR A 136 -6.17 1.84 7.50
CA THR A 136 -5.03 1.99 8.41
C THR A 136 -3.82 2.64 7.73
N PRO A 137 -3.00 3.45 8.44
CA PRO A 137 -1.72 3.94 7.90
C PRO A 137 -0.62 2.86 7.89
N TYR A 138 -0.82 1.76 8.59
CA TYR A 138 0.17 0.70 8.74
C TYR A 138 0.07 -0.28 7.57
N VAL A 139 0.57 0.14 6.43
CA VAL A 139 0.70 -0.66 5.21
C VAL A 139 2.12 -0.51 4.69
N THR A 140 2.76 -1.62 4.32
CA THR A 140 4.09 -1.63 3.75
C THR A 140 4.23 -2.72 2.69
N LEU A 141 5.23 -2.59 1.84
CA LEU A 141 5.69 -3.69 0.99
C LEU A 141 6.75 -4.49 1.74
N ALA A 142 6.66 -5.82 1.67
CA ALA A 142 7.74 -6.64 2.15
C ALA A 142 8.98 -6.46 1.25
N GLU A 143 10.15 -6.46 1.88
CA GLU A 143 11.44 -6.45 1.20
C GLU A 143 11.67 -7.76 0.42
N ASP A 144 12.68 -7.82 -0.44
CA ASP A 144 13.01 -8.98 -1.28
C ASP A 144 13.14 -10.30 -0.50
N ALA A 145 13.63 -10.24 0.75
CA ALA A 145 13.73 -11.39 1.64
C ALA A 145 12.46 -11.64 2.49
N GLY A 146 11.38 -10.94 2.21
CA GLY A 146 10.11 -11.01 2.96
C GLY A 146 10.13 -10.27 4.29
N ALA A 147 11.13 -9.45 4.58
CA ALA A 147 11.17 -8.67 5.81
C ALA A 147 10.16 -7.52 5.75
N PHE A 148 9.57 -7.19 6.90
CA PHE A 148 8.70 -6.02 7.07
C PHE A 148 8.84 -5.44 8.48
N SER A 149 8.48 -4.18 8.66
CA SER A 149 8.37 -3.56 9.97
C SER A 149 7.37 -2.42 9.99
N PHE A 150 6.75 -2.22 11.17
CA PHE A 150 5.94 -1.05 11.49
C PHE A 150 6.41 -0.48 12.82
N THR A 151 6.65 0.82 12.87
CA THR A 151 7.01 1.57 14.06
C THR A 151 5.82 2.39 14.57
N ASP A 152 5.89 2.81 15.81
CA ASP A 152 4.89 3.66 16.45
C ASP A 152 3.45 3.13 16.37
N VAL A 153 3.33 1.80 16.39
CA VAL A 153 2.03 1.12 16.40
C VAL A 153 1.44 1.23 17.80
N PRO A 154 0.23 1.80 17.98
CA PRO A 154 -0.42 1.86 19.29
C PRO A 154 -0.60 0.47 19.90
N ILE A 155 -0.39 0.35 21.22
CA ILE A 155 -0.60 -0.90 21.95
C ILE A 155 -2.05 -1.37 21.84
N GLY A 156 -2.27 -2.69 21.89
CA GLY A 156 -3.58 -3.35 21.82
C GLY A 156 -3.63 -4.47 20.78
N ALA A 157 -4.84 -4.94 20.53
CA ALA A 157 -5.09 -6.05 19.62
C ALA A 157 -5.16 -5.59 18.16
N TRP A 158 -4.38 -6.25 17.32
CA TRP A 158 -4.26 -5.99 15.88
C TRP A 158 -4.37 -7.31 15.10
N LYS A 159 -4.56 -7.18 13.81
CA LYS A 159 -4.49 -8.28 12.84
C LYS A 159 -3.49 -7.89 11.73
N ILE A 160 -2.52 -8.75 11.46
CA ILE A 160 -1.67 -8.62 10.29
C ILE A 160 -2.33 -9.39 9.16
N THR A 161 -2.48 -8.73 8.03
CA THR A 161 -2.93 -9.32 6.77
C THR A 161 -1.82 -9.19 5.74
N VAL A 162 -1.47 -10.31 5.10
CA VAL A 162 -0.44 -10.38 4.06
C VAL A 162 -1.09 -10.78 2.75
N TYR A 163 -0.92 -9.96 1.73
CA TYR A 163 -1.39 -10.22 0.38
C TYR A 163 -0.20 -10.62 -0.49
N THR A 164 -0.18 -11.85 -0.98
CA THR A 164 0.89 -12.40 -1.80
C THR A 164 0.35 -13.35 -2.86
N ALA A 165 0.75 -13.20 -4.13
CA ALA A 165 0.51 -14.14 -5.23
C ALA A 165 -0.92 -14.76 -5.25
N GLY A 166 -1.95 -13.95 -5.05
CA GLY A 166 -3.36 -14.40 -5.00
C GLY A 166 -3.76 -15.09 -3.69
N ARG A 167 -2.90 -15.09 -2.67
CA ARG A 167 -3.18 -15.62 -1.32
C ARG A 167 -3.31 -14.48 -0.33
N LYS A 168 -4.19 -14.68 0.65
CA LYS A 168 -4.34 -13.81 1.82
C LYS A 168 -3.99 -14.63 3.06
N LEU A 169 -2.98 -14.20 3.80
CA LEU A 169 -2.59 -14.80 5.07
C LEU A 169 -2.95 -13.81 6.18
N GLU A 170 -3.47 -14.32 7.29
CA GLU A 170 -3.89 -13.47 8.42
C GLU A 170 -3.34 -14.01 9.73
N ARG A 171 -2.95 -13.12 10.62
CA ARG A 171 -2.52 -13.45 11.97
C ARG A 171 -2.87 -12.36 12.95
N ASP A 172 -3.41 -12.74 14.10
CA ASP A 172 -3.62 -11.85 15.22
C ASP A 172 -2.30 -11.54 15.93
N VAL A 173 -2.15 -10.30 16.38
CA VAL A 173 -0.99 -9.84 17.17
C VAL A 173 -1.45 -8.87 18.24
N ASP A 174 -0.97 -9.08 19.45
CA ASP A 174 -1.15 -8.13 20.55
C ASP A 174 0.10 -7.25 20.64
N MET A 175 -0.08 -5.99 20.27
CA MET A 175 0.99 -5.00 20.35
C MET A 175 1.20 -4.56 21.79
N THR A 176 2.43 -4.70 22.26
CA THR A 176 2.89 -4.24 23.56
C THR A 176 3.94 -3.14 23.41
N ALA A 177 4.25 -2.42 24.47
CA ALA A 177 5.37 -1.48 24.45
C ALA A 177 6.69 -2.23 24.16
N GLY A 178 7.47 -1.74 23.20
CA GLY A 178 8.71 -2.36 22.76
C GLY A 178 8.60 -3.08 21.42
N ALA A 179 9.47 -4.06 21.19
CA ALA A 179 9.58 -4.76 19.92
C ALA A 179 8.85 -6.12 19.96
N THR A 180 7.98 -6.35 18.97
CA THR A 180 7.31 -7.62 18.73
C THR A 180 7.88 -8.23 17.45
N GLN A 181 8.28 -9.52 17.51
CA GLN A 181 8.76 -10.26 16.34
C GLN A 181 7.71 -11.29 15.90
N ILE A 182 7.48 -11.41 14.59
CA ILE A 182 6.45 -12.30 14.05
C ILE A 182 6.90 -12.92 12.73
N THR A 183 6.54 -14.18 12.51
CA THR A 183 6.72 -14.86 11.21
C THR A 183 5.35 -15.34 10.74
N ILE A 184 5.03 -15.08 9.47
CA ILE A 184 3.79 -15.50 8.81
C ILE A 184 4.18 -16.35 7.60
N GLU A 185 3.73 -17.60 7.57
CA GLU A 185 4.03 -18.59 6.53
C GLU A 185 2.77 -19.02 5.78
#